data_2f518e438e7b7ab8c42bb732399629e1
#
_entry.id   2f518e438e7b7ab8c42bb732399629e1
#
_cell.length_a   1.000
_cell.length_b   1.000
_cell.length_c   1.000
_cell.angle_alpha   90.00
_cell.angle_beta   90.00
_cell.angle_gamma   90.00
#
_symmetry.space_group_name_H-M   'P 1'
#
loop_
_entity.id
_entity.type
_entity.pdbx_description
1 polymer ?
#
loop_
_entity_poly.entity_id
_entity_poly.type
_entity_poly.pdbx_seq_one_letter_code
_entity_poly.pdbx_strand_id
1 'polypeptide(L)'
;VVARAVAAGLDAVALTDHDTVEGVPAAVAALPAGLALISGMELSCRRDGHGVHLLCYLFDPEHPELAAQTRTIRASRVDRARAMVDKLNALGVPVTWEQVTRIAGEGVIGRPHIARAMIEAGVVSSVDEAFTPEWIGPGGRAHVRRYALDPADAIAMIHDAGGVTAIAHPYAVTRGWIVPDELIAELARAGLDGVEVAHPDHDRAQRDRL
;
A
#
# COMPACT_ATOMS: atom_id res chain seq x y z
N VAL A 1 -16.03 -5.64 -1.34
CA VAL A 1 -15.87 -4.78 -0.15
C VAL A 1 -17.24 -4.39 0.37
N VAL A 2 -18.11 -3.68 -0.40
CA VAL A 2 -19.42 -3.16 0.04
C VAL A 2 -20.30 -4.24 0.68
N ALA A 3 -20.52 -5.40 0.02
CA ALA A 3 -21.34 -6.48 0.57
C ALA A 3 -20.83 -6.99 1.93
N ARG A 4 -19.51 -7.00 2.15
CA ARG A 4 -18.91 -7.38 3.45
C ARG A 4 -19.10 -6.31 4.51
N ALA A 5 -19.05 -5.03 4.16
CA ALA A 5 -19.34 -3.91 5.07
C ALA A 5 -20.79 -3.97 5.56
N VAL A 6 -21.74 -4.20 4.66
CA VAL A 6 -23.16 -4.42 5.00
C VAL A 6 -23.34 -5.61 5.93
N ALA A 7 -22.74 -6.76 5.60
CA ALA A 7 -22.83 -7.97 6.41
C ALA A 7 -22.20 -7.81 7.80
N ALA A 8 -21.24 -6.90 7.95
CA ALA A 8 -20.59 -6.55 9.22
C ALA A 8 -21.39 -5.48 10.01
N GLY A 9 -22.47 -4.93 9.46
CA GLY A 9 -23.30 -3.92 10.11
C GLY A 9 -22.62 -2.55 10.24
N LEU A 10 -21.75 -2.18 9.29
CA LEU A 10 -21.08 -0.89 9.31
C LEU A 10 -22.00 0.22 8.80
N ASP A 11 -21.94 1.40 9.41
CA ASP A 11 -22.63 2.62 8.95
C ASP A 11 -21.82 3.37 7.89
N ALA A 12 -20.49 3.18 7.90
CA ALA A 12 -19.57 3.80 6.94
C ALA A 12 -18.40 2.88 6.62
N VAL A 13 -17.87 2.97 5.38
CA VAL A 13 -16.67 2.28 4.95
C VAL A 13 -15.81 3.21 4.08
N ALA A 14 -14.52 3.24 4.32
CA ALA A 14 -13.57 3.87 3.42
C ALA A 14 -12.97 2.83 2.48
N LEU A 15 -12.84 3.16 1.19
CA LEU A 15 -12.11 2.35 0.23
C LEU A 15 -10.71 2.97 0.04
N THR A 16 -9.68 2.23 0.47
CA THR A 16 -8.29 2.73 0.55
C THR A 16 -7.33 1.77 -0.16
N ASP A 17 -7.61 1.46 -1.43
CA ASP A 17 -6.73 0.65 -2.25
C ASP A 17 -5.37 1.33 -2.45
N HIS A 18 -4.30 0.54 -2.59
CA HIS A 18 -2.96 1.07 -2.73
C HIS A 18 -2.76 1.90 -4.01
N ASP A 19 -2.41 3.18 -3.85
CA ASP A 19 -2.02 4.13 -4.90
C ASP A 19 -3.07 4.28 -6.02
N THR A 20 -4.37 4.05 -5.73
CA THR A 20 -5.45 4.14 -6.72
C THR A 20 -6.80 4.42 -6.08
N VAL A 21 -7.68 5.08 -6.83
CA VAL A 21 -9.11 5.27 -6.52
C VAL A 21 -10.02 4.56 -7.53
N GLU A 22 -9.47 3.74 -8.43
CA GLU A 22 -10.22 3.10 -9.52
C GLU A 22 -11.35 2.19 -9.04
N GLY A 23 -11.25 1.65 -7.81
CA GLY A 23 -12.32 0.85 -7.21
C GLY A 23 -13.54 1.65 -6.74
N VAL A 24 -13.40 2.97 -6.55
CA VAL A 24 -14.45 3.82 -5.96
C VAL A 24 -15.73 3.86 -6.81
N PRO A 25 -15.70 4.04 -8.15
CA PRO A 25 -16.92 4.04 -8.95
C PRO A 25 -17.74 2.75 -8.84
N ALA A 26 -17.06 1.60 -8.84
CA ALA A 26 -17.73 0.31 -8.68
C ALA A 26 -18.31 0.12 -7.26
N ALA A 27 -17.63 0.64 -6.24
CA ALA A 27 -18.13 0.62 -4.87
C ALA A 27 -19.37 1.53 -4.71
N VAL A 28 -19.36 2.74 -5.31
CA VAL A 28 -20.51 3.66 -5.35
C VAL A 28 -21.72 3.00 -6.02
N ALA A 29 -21.51 2.35 -7.17
CA ALA A 29 -22.58 1.67 -7.90
C ALA A 29 -23.22 0.52 -7.10
N ALA A 30 -22.49 -0.08 -6.17
CA ALA A 30 -22.95 -1.18 -5.32
C ALA A 30 -23.47 -0.72 -3.93
N LEU A 31 -23.48 0.58 -3.65
CA LEU A 31 -23.73 1.12 -2.32
C LEU A 31 -25.24 1.06 -1.97
N PRO A 32 -25.63 0.34 -0.91
CA PRO A 32 -27.04 0.32 -0.49
C PRO A 32 -27.38 1.56 0.35
N ALA A 33 -28.67 1.81 0.52
CA ALA A 33 -29.13 2.83 1.48
C ALA A 33 -28.65 2.48 2.90
N GLY A 34 -28.21 3.49 3.64
CA GLY A 34 -27.77 3.36 5.04
C GLY A 34 -26.27 3.05 5.24
N LEU A 35 -25.52 2.80 4.18
CA LEU A 35 -24.05 2.70 4.26
C LEU A 35 -23.41 3.90 3.56
N ALA A 36 -22.57 4.64 4.28
CA ALA A 36 -21.76 5.72 3.69
C ALA A 36 -20.45 5.16 3.12
N LEU A 37 -20.07 5.63 1.91
CA LEU A 37 -18.76 5.35 1.33
C LEU A 37 -17.87 6.60 1.41
N ILE A 38 -16.69 6.45 1.98
CA ILE A 38 -15.66 7.47 2.00
C ILE A 38 -14.63 7.10 0.92
N SER A 39 -14.44 8.00 -0.05
CA SER A 39 -13.36 7.85 -1.03
C SER A 39 -12.03 8.07 -0.35
N GLY A 40 -11.08 7.16 -0.61
CA GLY A 40 -9.74 7.22 -0.05
C GLY A 40 -8.72 6.46 -0.88
N MET A 41 -7.50 6.45 -0.39
CA MET A 41 -6.37 5.73 -0.97
C MET A 41 -5.33 5.46 0.12
N GLU A 42 -4.67 4.31 0.10
CA GLU A 42 -3.45 4.07 0.86
C GLU A 42 -2.25 4.46 0.01
N LEU A 43 -1.75 5.68 0.19
CA LEU A 43 -0.63 6.23 -0.59
C LEU A 43 0.69 5.69 -0.08
N SER A 44 1.49 5.16 -0.99
CA SER A 44 2.80 4.60 -0.70
C SER A 44 3.87 5.67 -0.68
N CYS A 45 4.46 5.92 0.47
CA CYS A 45 5.55 6.86 0.71
C CYS A 45 6.84 6.13 1.11
N ARG A 46 7.94 6.90 1.26
CA ARG A 46 9.23 6.39 1.75
C ARG A 46 10.00 7.47 2.50
N ARG A 47 10.54 7.10 3.67
CA ARG A 47 11.48 7.92 4.43
C ARG A 47 12.70 7.07 4.79
N ASP A 48 13.90 7.56 4.53
CA ASP A 48 15.20 6.92 4.88
C ASP A 48 15.32 5.45 4.43
N GLY A 49 14.79 5.15 3.23
CA GLY A 49 14.81 3.80 2.67
C GLY A 49 13.67 2.89 3.14
N HIS A 50 12.90 3.27 4.16
CA HIS A 50 11.77 2.53 4.71
C HIS A 50 10.45 2.95 4.08
N GLY A 51 9.53 2.00 3.89
CA GLY A 51 8.19 2.28 3.40
C GLY A 51 7.33 2.88 4.51
N VAL A 52 6.65 3.96 4.21
CA VAL A 52 5.60 4.56 5.04
C VAL A 52 4.33 4.58 4.20
N HIS A 53 3.19 4.27 4.81
CA HIS A 53 1.91 4.37 4.12
C HIS A 53 1.06 5.45 4.78
N LEU A 54 0.37 6.23 3.95
CA LEU A 54 -0.59 7.23 4.39
C LEU A 54 -1.98 6.84 3.89
N LEU A 55 -2.93 6.74 4.81
CA LEU A 55 -4.35 6.72 4.49
C LEU A 55 -4.77 8.14 4.14
N CYS A 56 -5.19 8.34 2.92
CA CYS A 56 -5.63 9.63 2.40
C CYS A 56 -7.14 9.56 2.17
N TYR A 57 -7.88 10.58 2.59
CA TYR A 57 -9.34 10.61 2.50
C TYR A 57 -9.84 11.94 1.96
N LEU A 58 -11.01 11.93 1.31
CA LEU A 58 -11.80 13.11 0.94
C LEU A 58 -11.12 14.09 -0.03
N PHE A 59 -9.97 13.72 -0.60
CA PHE A 59 -9.24 14.53 -1.59
C PHE A 59 -9.95 14.52 -2.96
N ASP A 60 -9.69 15.53 -3.77
CA ASP A 60 -10.08 15.55 -5.18
C ASP A 60 -9.18 14.61 -5.99
N PRO A 61 -9.68 13.47 -6.53
CA PRO A 61 -8.89 12.52 -7.30
C PRO A 61 -8.42 13.09 -8.65
N GLU A 62 -9.06 14.14 -9.15
CA GLU A 62 -8.71 14.81 -10.41
C GLU A 62 -7.67 15.93 -10.20
N HIS A 63 -7.26 16.20 -8.95
CA HIS A 63 -6.21 17.18 -8.67
C HIS A 63 -4.95 16.87 -9.48
N PRO A 64 -4.45 17.83 -10.31
CA PRO A 64 -3.45 17.54 -11.35
C PRO A 64 -2.16 16.90 -10.83
N GLU A 65 -1.62 17.44 -9.73
CA GLU A 65 -0.38 16.94 -9.15
C GLU A 65 -0.58 15.54 -8.55
N LEU A 66 -1.64 15.34 -7.77
CA LEU A 66 -1.98 14.03 -7.20
C LEU A 66 -2.18 12.97 -8.28
N ALA A 67 -2.93 13.28 -9.33
CA ALA A 67 -3.16 12.38 -10.44
C ALA A 67 -1.85 12.06 -11.20
N ALA A 68 -0.93 13.02 -11.35
CA ALA A 68 0.38 12.79 -11.96
C ALA A 68 1.26 11.89 -11.09
N GLN A 69 1.32 12.15 -9.78
CA GLN A 69 2.13 11.37 -8.84
C GLN A 69 1.64 9.94 -8.67
N THR A 70 0.33 9.71 -8.55
CA THR A 70 -0.24 8.36 -8.47
C THR A 70 0.03 7.55 -9.74
N ARG A 71 -0.07 8.17 -10.94
CA ARG A 71 0.34 7.51 -12.19
C ARG A 71 1.81 7.10 -12.16
N THR A 72 2.70 7.99 -11.71
CA THR A 72 4.14 7.73 -11.59
C THR A 72 4.43 6.59 -10.62
N ILE A 73 3.79 6.59 -9.45
CA ILE A 73 3.94 5.53 -8.44
C ILE A 73 3.46 4.18 -9.01
N ARG A 74 2.31 4.16 -9.69
CA ARG A 74 1.76 2.95 -10.32
C ARG A 74 2.67 2.42 -11.43
N ALA A 75 3.15 3.28 -12.33
CA ALA A 75 4.11 2.89 -13.36
C ALA A 75 5.37 2.28 -12.75
N SER A 76 5.93 2.92 -11.71
CA SER A 76 7.11 2.41 -11.02
C SER A 76 6.90 1.04 -10.33
N ARG A 77 5.65 0.68 -9.98
CA ARG A 77 5.33 -0.67 -9.47
C ARG A 77 5.49 -1.72 -10.56
N VAL A 78 5.03 -1.44 -11.78
CA VAL A 78 5.15 -2.34 -12.92
C VAL A 78 6.62 -2.52 -13.30
N ASP A 79 7.36 -1.41 -13.43
CA ASP A 79 8.79 -1.44 -13.78
C ASP A 79 9.60 -2.20 -12.73
N ARG A 80 9.32 -1.93 -11.45
CA ARG A 80 9.93 -2.68 -10.34
C ARG A 80 9.63 -4.18 -10.43
N ALA A 81 8.37 -4.56 -10.67
CA ALA A 81 7.98 -5.95 -10.73
C ALA A 81 8.68 -6.67 -11.90
N ARG A 82 8.78 -6.05 -13.06
CA ARG A 82 9.56 -6.58 -14.20
C ARG A 82 11.03 -6.77 -13.83
N ALA A 83 11.68 -5.74 -13.30
CA ALA A 83 13.08 -5.82 -12.89
C ALA A 83 13.32 -6.87 -11.79
N MET A 84 12.33 -7.14 -10.92
CA MET A 84 12.42 -8.22 -9.93
C MET A 84 12.31 -9.61 -10.59
N VAL A 85 11.40 -9.78 -11.56
CA VAL A 85 11.29 -11.01 -12.37
C VAL A 85 12.60 -11.27 -13.12
N ASP A 86 13.19 -10.24 -13.75
CA ASP A 86 14.48 -10.37 -14.46
C ASP A 86 15.59 -10.82 -13.51
N LYS A 87 15.66 -10.25 -12.29
CA LYS A 87 16.64 -10.66 -11.27
C LYS A 87 16.40 -12.09 -10.78
N LEU A 88 15.15 -12.50 -10.59
CA LEU A 88 14.82 -13.87 -10.22
C LEU A 88 15.26 -14.85 -11.31
N ASN A 89 14.99 -14.53 -12.57
CA ASN A 89 15.45 -15.34 -13.70
C ASN A 89 16.99 -15.45 -13.76
N ALA A 90 17.70 -14.34 -13.51
CA ALA A 90 19.17 -14.36 -13.42
C ALA A 90 19.70 -15.22 -12.25
N LEU A 91 18.89 -15.46 -11.23
CA LEU A 91 19.17 -16.36 -10.11
C LEU A 91 18.75 -17.82 -10.39
N GLY A 92 18.24 -18.10 -11.59
CA GLY A 92 17.74 -19.44 -11.96
C GLY A 92 16.33 -19.77 -11.48
N VAL A 93 15.58 -18.79 -11.03
CA VAL A 93 14.18 -18.93 -10.57
C VAL A 93 13.24 -18.76 -11.77
N PRO A 94 12.46 -19.78 -12.17
CA PRO A 94 11.68 -19.78 -13.41
C PRO A 94 10.31 -19.07 -13.21
N VAL A 95 10.32 -17.79 -12.84
CA VAL A 95 9.11 -16.94 -12.73
C VAL A 95 8.99 -16.10 -13.99
N THR A 96 7.81 -16.10 -14.63
CA THR A 96 7.57 -15.30 -15.83
C THR A 96 6.70 -14.06 -15.54
N TRP A 97 6.83 -13.06 -16.39
CA TRP A 97 5.98 -11.86 -16.31
C TRP A 97 4.49 -12.20 -16.49
N GLU A 98 4.19 -13.13 -17.41
CA GLU A 98 2.84 -13.62 -17.70
C GLU A 98 2.20 -14.30 -16.48
N GLN A 99 2.98 -15.07 -15.70
CA GLN A 99 2.50 -15.62 -14.43
C GLN A 99 2.13 -14.55 -13.43
N VAL A 100 3.01 -13.55 -13.26
CA VAL A 100 2.78 -12.43 -12.31
C VAL A 100 1.55 -11.62 -12.71
N THR A 101 1.38 -11.30 -14.00
CA THR A 101 0.23 -10.55 -14.49
C THR A 101 -1.08 -11.34 -14.38
N ARG A 102 -1.06 -12.63 -14.68
CA ARG A 102 -2.21 -13.53 -14.49
C ARG A 102 -2.65 -13.58 -13.02
N ILE A 103 -1.71 -13.67 -12.09
CA ILE A 103 -1.99 -13.71 -10.65
C ILE A 103 -2.53 -12.36 -10.16
N ALA A 104 -2.04 -11.25 -10.71
CA ALA A 104 -2.50 -9.90 -10.35
C ALA A 104 -3.91 -9.60 -10.87
N GLY A 105 -4.30 -10.20 -11.99
CA GLY A 105 -5.56 -9.89 -12.68
C GLY A 105 -5.62 -8.41 -13.06
N GLU A 106 -6.75 -7.77 -12.80
CA GLU A 106 -6.96 -6.33 -13.03
C GLU A 106 -6.39 -5.44 -11.90
N GLY A 107 -5.86 -6.06 -10.83
CA GLY A 107 -5.35 -5.35 -9.66
C GLY A 107 -3.97 -4.71 -9.87
N VAL A 108 -3.58 -3.85 -8.94
CA VAL A 108 -2.24 -3.23 -8.92
C VAL A 108 -1.17 -4.27 -8.66
N ILE A 109 -0.21 -4.40 -9.58
CA ILE A 109 0.91 -5.37 -9.46
C ILE A 109 1.80 -5.01 -8.27
N GLY A 110 2.07 -6.00 -7.43
CA GLY A 110 2.92 -5.87 -6.25
C GLY A 110 3.74 -7.11 -5.94
N ARG A 111 4.66 -7.01 -4.98
CA ARG A 111 5.50 -8.13 -4.52
C ARG A 111 4.71 -9.38 -4.09
N PRO A 112 3.50 -9.29 -3.50
CA PRO A 112 2.73 -10.50 -3.19
C PRO A 112 2.39 -11.35 -4.41
N HIS A 113 2.22 -10.75 -5.59
CA HIS A 113 1.95 -11.48 -6.84
C HIS A 113 3.21 -12.21 -7.32
N ILE A 114 4.41 -11.60 -7.17
CA ILE A 114 5.70 -12.24 -7.45
C ILE A 114 5.92 -13.40 -6.48
N ALA A 115 5.66 -13.20 -5.18
CA ALA A 115 5.77 -14.27 -4.17
C ALA A 115 4.87 -15.48 -4.52
N ARG A 116 3.64 -15.23 -4.95
CA ARG A 116 2.74 -16.31 -5.41
C ARG A 116 3.27 -17.01 -6.64
N ALA A 117 3.84 -16.29 -7.61
CA ALA A 117 4.47 -16.89 -8.78
C ALA A 117 5.68 -17.76 -8.39
N MET A 118 6.47 -17.34 -7.38
CA MET A 118 7.56 -18.16 -6.82
C MET A 118 7.05 -19.42 -6.13
N ILE A 119 5.91 -19.37 -5.44
CA ILE A 119 5.26 -20.55 -4.84
C ILE A 119 4.78 -21.49 -5.94
N GLU A 120 4.11 -21.00 -6.98
CA GLU A 120 3.69 -21.81 -8.13
C GLU A 120 4.89 -22.48 -8.85
N ALA A 121 6.04 -21.80 -8.88
CA ALA A 121 7.29 -22.33 -9.42
C ALA A 121 8.01 -23.33 -8.47
N GLY A 122 7.49 -23.55 -7.27
CA GLY A 122 8.07 -24.47 -6.28
C GLY A 122 9.38 -23.99 -5.65
N VAL A 123 9.67 -22.69 -5.74
CA VAL A 123 10.93 -22.10 -5.23
C VAL A 123 10.83 -21.76 -3.74
N VAL A 124 9.66 -21.36 -3.30
CA VAL A 124 9.33 -21.06 -1.89
C VAL A 124 8.01 -21.71 -1.51
N SER A 125 7.81 -21.98 -0.23
CA SER A 125 6.60 -22.63 0.30
C SER A 125 5.54 -21.63 0.76
N SER A 126 5.92 -20.37 1.01
CA SER A 126 5.02 -19.35 1.53
C SER A 126 5.39 -17.94 1.02
N VAL A 127 4.45 -17.02 1.18
CA VAL A 127 4.68 -15.59 0.91
C VAL A 127 5.75 -15.04 1.84
N ASP A 128 5.74 -15.42 3.11
CA ASP A 128 6.71 -14.95 4.10
C ASP A 128 8.14 -15.38 3.75
N GLU A 129 8.33 -16.61 3.26
CA GLU A 129 9.62 -17.10 2.78
C GLU A 129 10.12 -16.27 1.58
N ALA A 130 9.25 -15.91 0.65
CA ALA A 130 9.61 -15.05 -0.47
C ALA A 130 10.06 -13.64 -0.02
N PHE A 131 9.50 -13.13 1.09
CA PHE A 131 9.81 -11.79 1.63
C PHE A 131 11.08 -11.74 2.50
N THR A 132 11.89 -12.79 2.49
CA THR A 132 13.19 -12.82 3.18
C THR A 132 14.29 -12.09 2.38
N PRO A 133 15.44 -11.77 3.02
CA PRO A 133 16.62 -11.25 2.31
C PRO A 133 17.19 -12.21 1.25
N GLU A 134 16.88 -13.48 1.33
CA GLU A 134 17.27 -14.46 0.29
C GLU A 134 16.64 -14.14 -1.07
N TRP A 135 15.39 -13.60 -1.08
CA TRP A 135 14.61 -13.41 -2.29
C TRP A 135 14.24 -11.95 -2.55
N ILE A 136 12.98 -11.59 -2.30
CA ILE A 136 12.38 -10.30 -2.68
C ILE A 136 12.11 -9.36 -1.50
N GLY A 137 12.53 -9.76 -0.29
CA GLY A 137 12.45 -8.94 0.91
C GLY A 137 13.36 -7.70 0.84
N PRO A 138 13.29 -6.79 1.83
CA PRO A 138 14.18 -5.63 1.90
C PRO A 138 15.66 -6.07 1.87
N GLY A 139 16.45 -5.48 0.96
CA GLY A 139 17.85 -5.85 0.76
C GLY A 139 18.08 -7.21 0.09
N GLY A 140 17.02 -7.93 -0.29
CA GLY A 140 17.11 -9.25 -0.89
C GLY A 140 17.74 -9.27 -2.27
N ARG A 141 18.18 -10.47 -2.70
CA ARG A 141 18.92 -10.71 -3.96
C ARG A 141 18.17 -10.23 -5.20
N ALA A 142 16.84 -10.40 -5.23
CA ALA A 142 15.97 -9.91 -6.29
C ALA A 142 15.20 -8.63 -5.91
N HIS A 143 15.54 -7.99 -4.78
CA HIS A 143 14.91 -6.75 -4.37
C HIS A 143 15.23 -5.61 -5.34
N VAL A 144 14.19 -4.83 -5.70
CA VAL A 144 14.31 -3.59 -6.48
C VAL A 144 13.55 -2.49 -5.75
N ARG A 145 14.16 -1.31 -5.63
CA ARG A 145 13.51 -0.12 -5.07
C ARG A 145 12.49 0.43 -6.07
N ARG A 146 11.42 1.04 -5.56
CA ARG A 146 10.45 1.77 -6.38
C ARG A 146 10.49 3.26 -6.07
N TYR A 147 9.96 4.05 -7.00
CA TYR A 147 9.65 5.44 -6.73
C TYR A 147 8.57 5.54 -5.64
N ALA A 148 8.74 6.46 -4.73
CA ALA A 148 7.75 6.82 -3.72
C ALA A 148 8.04 8.24 -3.24
N LEU A 149 7.01 8.99 -2.89
CA LEU A 149 7.12 10.33 -2.32
C LEU A 149 7.67 10.25 -0.89
N ASP A 150 8.27 11.35 -0.45
CA ASP A 150 8.44 11.59 0.97
C ASP A 150 7.07 11.76 1.65
N PRO A 151 6.84 11.24 2.85
CA PRO A 151 5.53 11.35 3.48
C PRO A 151 5.13 12.81 3.80
N ALA A 152 6.06 13.73 4.10
CA ALA A 152 5.73 15.12 4.32
C ALA A 152 5.27 15.83 3.02
N ASP A 153 5.93 15.55 1.89
CA ASP A 153 5.50 16.06 0.58
C ASP A 153 4.13 15.49 0.19
N ALA A 154 3.89 14.21 0.50
CA ALA A 154 2.61 13.57 0.25
C ALA A 154 1.46 14.18 1.08
N ILE A 155 1.70 14.51 2.36
CA ILE A 155 0.74 15.20 3.23
C ILE A 155 0.37 16.55 2.61
N ALA A 156 1.36 17.36 2.24
CA ALA A 156 1.13 18.67 1.63
C ALA A 156 0.31 18.55 0.32
N MET A 157 0.65 17.59 -0.54
CA MET A 157 -0.08 17.34 -1.80
C MET A 157 -1.53 16.91 -1.57
N ILE A 158 -1.81 16.06 -0.57
CA ILE A 158 -3.18 15.63 -0.25
C ILE A 158 -3.99 16.81 0.33
N HIS A 159 -3.38 17.66 1.17
CA HIS A 159 -4.03 18.87 1.67
C HIS A 159 -4.35 19.87 0.53
N ASP A 160 -3.43 20.04 -0.42
CA ASP A 160 -3.66 20.89 -1.60
C ASP A 160 -4.80 20.35 -2.47
N ALA A 161 -4.97 19.03 -2.51
CA ALA A 161 -6.12 18.37 -3.13
C ALA A 161 -7.40 18.38 -2.26
N GLY A 162 -7.41 19.10 -1.12
CA GLY A 162 -8.57 19.24 -0.22
C GLY A 162 -8.82 18.07 0.72
N GLY A 163 -7.90 17.11 0.79
CA GLY A 163 -8.03 15.89 1.60
C GLY A 163 -7.41 15.98 2.99
N VAL A 164 -7.48 14.87 3.70
CA VAL A 164 -6.84 14.66 5.01
C VAL A 164 -6.04 13.36 5.00
N THR A 165 -5.05 13.26 5.91
CA THR A 165 -4.09 12.16 5.96
C THR A 165 -4.01 11.51 7.34
N ALA A 166 -3.86 10.19 7.37
CA ALA A 166 -3.48 9.46 8.59
C ALA A 166 -2.34 8.49 8.27
N ILE A 167 -1.39 8.32 9.18
CA ILE A 167 -0.37 7.30 8.99
C ILE A 167 -0.98 5.91 9.21
N ALA A 168 -0.77 5.01 8.24
CA ALA A 168 -1.29 3.66 8.26
C ALA A 168 -0.41 2.74 9.13
N HIS A 169 -1.04 1.91 9.94
CA HIS A 169 -0.44 0.80 10.71
C HIS A 169 1.00 1.05 11.20
N PRO A 170 1.31 2.19 11.89
CA PRO A 170 2.68 2.63 12.15
C PRO A 170 3.50 1.64 12.99
N TYR A 171 2.87 0.83 13.83
CA TYR A 171 3.53 -0.13 14.71
C TYR A 171 3.37 -1.59 14.26
N ALA A 172 2.97 -1.85 13.02
CA ALA A 172 2.82 -3.20 12.48
C ALA A 172 4.17 -3.92 12.31
N VAL A 173 4.62 -4.63 13.33
CA VAL A 173 5.89 -5.37 13.40
C VAL A 173 6.03 -6.38 12.26
N THR A 174 4.93 -7.00 11.85
CA THR A 174 4.86 -7.99 10.75
C THR A 174 5.33 -7.43 9.42
N ARG A 175 5.38 -6.09 9.27
CA ARG A 175 5.84 -5.40 8.06
C ARG A 175 7.34 -5.11 8.05
N GLY A 176 8.07 -5.54 9.11
CA GLY A 176 9.53 -5.52 9.19
C GLY A 176 10.16 -4.17 9.56
N TRP A 177 9.35 -3.11 9.76
CA TRP A 177 9.81 -1.82 10.26
C TRP A 177 8.67 -1.10 10.98
N ILE A 178 8.99 -0.65 12.19
CA ILE A 178 8.09 0.17 13.02
C ILE A 178 8.43 1.63 12.75
N VAL A 179 7.40 2.45 12.51
CA VAL A 179 7.58 3.90 12.34
C VAL A 179 8.00 4.49 13.70
N PRO A 180 9.15 5.18 13.80
CA PRO A 180 9.57 5.81 15.04
C PRO A 180 8.62 6.93 15.47
N ASP A 181 8.42 7.10 16.78
CA ASP A 181 7.58 8.17 17.33
C ASP A 181 8.05 9.56 16.92
N GLU A 182 9.37 9.73 16.79
CA GLU A 182 9.99 10.98 16.32
C GLU A 182 9.55 11.33 14.90
N LEU A 183 9.41 10.32 14.02
CA LEU A 183 8.90 10.52 12.67
C LEU A 183 7.40 10.83 12.68
N ILE A 184 6.60 10.16 13.52
CA ILE A 184 5.17 10.49 13.68
C ILE A 184 5.02 11.94 14.14
N ALA A 185 5.81 12.37 15.14
CA ALA A 185 5.82 13.75 15.65
C ALA A 185 6.31 14.78 14.60
N GLU A 186 7.26 14.39 13.75
CA GLU A 186 7.71 15.22 12.62
C GLU A 186 6.59 15.40 11.60
N LEU A 187 5.93 14.30 11.21
CA LEU A 187 4.82 14.33 10.26
C LEU A 187 3.61 15.08 10.82
N ALA A 188 3.33 14.99 12.13
CA ALA A 188 2.29 15.79 12.78
C ALA A 188 2.58 17.30 12.66
N ARG A 189 3.85 17.71 12.80
CA ARG A 189 4.27 19.11 12.56
C ARG A 189 4.19 19.51 11.08
N ALA A 190 4.31 18.55 10.17
CA ALA A 190 4.14 18.75 8.74
C ALA A 190 2.65 18.73 8.30
N GLY A 191 1.72 18.52 9.25
CA GLY A 191 0.29 18.57 8.99
C GLY A 191 -0.44 17.23 8.98
N LEU A 192 0.20 16.11 9.39
CA LEU A 192 -0.50 14.81 9.48
C LEU A 192 -1.71 14.94 10.42
N ASP A 193 -2.90 14.57 9.93
CA ASP A 193 -4.18 14.78 10.64
C ASP A 193 -4.50 13.65 11.63
N GLY A 194 -3.93 12.46 11.45
CA GLY A 194 -4.24 11.32 12.31
C GLY A 194 -3.28 10.14 12.23
N VAL A 195 -3.57 9.15 13.06
CA VAL A 195 -2.86 7.86 13.08
C VAL A 195 -3.87 6.70 13.09
N GLU A 196 -3.56 5.61 12.42
CA GLU A 196 -4.36 4.39 12.48
C GLU A 196 -4.03 3.63 13.76
N VAL A 197 -4.95 3.68 14.73
CA VAL A 197 -4.82 2.98 16.02
C VAL A 197 -5.31 1.54 15.91
N ALA A 198 -6.52 1.33 15.39
CA ALA A 198 -7.16 0.03 15.32
C ALA A 198 -6.78 -0.73 14.05
N HIS A 199 -5.66 -1.43 14.08
CA HIS A 199 -5.21 -2.30 12.98
C HIS A 199 -5.03 -3.74 13.49
N PRO A 200 -5.29 -4.80 12.66
CA PRO A 200 -5.10 -6.20 13.07
C PRO A 200 -3.67 -6.53 13.53
N ASP A 201 -2.65 -5.88 12.94
CA ASP A 201 -1.25 -6.09 13.29
C ASP A 201 -0.80 -5.26 14.52
N HIS A 202 -1.67 -4.46 15.14
CA HIS A 202 -1.39 -3.76 16.38
C HIS A 202 -1.91 -4.55 17.57
N ASP A 203 -1.05 -4.84 18.54
CA ASP A 203 -1.47 -5.35 19.82
C ASP A 203 -2.08 -4.25 20.72
N ARG A 204 -2.52 -4.64 21.92
CA ARG A 204 -3.16 -3.68 22.83
C ARG A 204 -2.20 -2.57 23.29
N ALA A 205 -0.96 -2.91 23.63
CA ALA A 205 0.01 -1.94 24.12
C ALA A 205 0.37 -0.91 23.02
N GLN A 206 0.46 -1.37 21.76
CA GLN A 206 0.68 -0.51 20.61
C GLN A 206 -0.49 0.45 20.36
N ARG A 207 -1.74 -0.03 20.52
CA ARG A 207 -2.95 0.82 20.40
C ARG A 207 -3.06 1.85 21.53
N ASP A 208 -2.69 1.45 22.76
CA ASP A 208 -2.72 2.35 23.92
C ASP A 208 -1.61 3.43 23.85
N ARG A 209 -0.56 3.19 23.06
CA ARG A 209 0.56 4.13 22.84
C ARG A 209 0.27 5.15 21.74
N LEU A 210 -0.48 4.80 20.69
CA LEU A 210 -0.90 5.66 19.57
C LEU A 210 -2.04 6.61 19.96
#